data_c3298702dc7ebbdb55ca451d9f56845c
#
_entry.id   c3298702dc7ebbdb55ca451d9f56845c
#
_cell.length_a   1.000
_cell.length_b   1.000
_cell.length_c   1.000
_cell.angle_alpha   90.00
_cell.angle_beta   90.00
_cell.angle_gamma   90.00
#
_symmetry.space_group_name_H-M   'P 1'
#
loop_
_entity.id
_entity.type
_entity.pdbx_description
1 polymer ?
#
loop_
_entity_poly.entity_id
_entity_poly.type
_entity_poly.pdbx_seq_one_letter_code
_entity_poly.pdbx_strand_id
1 'polypeptide(L)'
;MARRNSPEAIAARHAFRASYWNWRSFRAKQLPSLTLTSDPSLNRSIQSVTLEDGSDKFVHRNQLSVDAGLEIQQNIALTGGRVLLKTGLERLDMFTDNISSYKSTPVVVGYEQDLFGFNDLKWERRIEPIKYEEAKKTYIETLELVAAYTTNRFFNLATAQTSLEIANYNFAYADTLYRYAQGRYNIGTITENEMLQLELNKLTEQTNRLNAQIEVDDYIQSLRSYLGISENITLVVIPDDSIPHFTVDVNEAMQLAFQNNPDISAFERRRLQSESNVAEAKANRGFKAALYAQFGLTQSNEKLKESYRDPMDQQLVTLGIRIPILDWGVGKGRVKVAKSNRDKVYTELEQERMDFELNVAKIVKQFNIQAGKVAIAYKTDQTAQRRNDV
;
A
#
# COMPACT_ATOMS: atom_id res chain seq x y z
N MET A 1 18.67 -9.43 12.90
CA MET A 1 19.11 -9.61 11.50
C MET A 1 17.90 -9.61 10.53
N ALA A 2 16.89 -10.46 10.70
CA ALA A 2 15.72 -10.59 9.83
C ALA A 2 14.94 -9.27 9.59
N ARG A 3 14.61 -8.51 10.64
CA ARG A 3 13.90 -7.21 10.54
C ARG A 3 14.64 -6.15 9.70
N ARG A 4 15.91 -6.34 9.35
CA ARG A 4 16.70 -5.37 8.56
C ARG A 4 16.97 -5.85 7.14
N ASN A 5 17.22 -7.14 6.97
CA ASN A 5 17.84 -7.69 5.77
C ASN A 5 16.94 -8.68 5.02
N SER A 6 15.85 -9.19 5.63
CA SER A 6 14.95 -10.08 4.89
C SER A 6 14.29 -9.35 3.71
N PRO A 7 14.06 -10.02 2.59
CA PRO A 7 13.37 -9.44 1.42
C PRO A 7 12.03 -8.80 1.80
N GLU A 8 11.28 -9.42 2.72
CA GLU A 8 9.99 -8.92 3.20
C GLU A 8 10.12 -7.63 4.01
N ALA A 9 11.14 -7.52 4.90
CA ALA A 9 11.41 -6.29 5.63
C ALA A 9 11.87 -5.14 4.72
N ILE A 10 12.64 -5.47 3.67
CA ILE A 10 13.06 -4.49 2.66
C ILE A 10 11.85 -4.01 1.85
N ALA A 11 10.99 -4.93 1.42
CA ALA A 11 9.75 -4.60 0.71
C ALA A 11 8.82 -3.71 1.56
N ALA A 12 8.63 -4.04 2.83
CA ALA A 12 7.85 -3.23 3.78
C ALA A 12 8.41 -1.82 3.92
N ARG A 13 9.74 -1.67 3.97
CA ARG A 13 10.41 -0.37 4.01
C ARG A 13 10.14 0.46 2.75
N HIS A 14 10.18 -0.17 1.58
CA HIS A 14 9.85 0.51 0.32
C HIS A 14 8.37 0.90 0.24
N ALA A 15 7.46 0.04 0.69
CA ALA A 15 6.03 0.34 0.78
C ALA A 15 5.75 1.53 1.72
N PHE A 16 6.39 1.55 2.88
CA PHE A 16 6.29 2.70 3.80
C PHE A 16 6.87 3.98 3.20
N ARG A 17 8.01 3.91 2.50
CA ARG A 17 8.57 5.07 1.79
C ARG A 17 7.63 5.61 0.72
N ALA A 18 6.95 4.74 -0.02
CA ALA A 18 5.94 5.14 -1.00
C ALA A 18 4.77 5.87 -0.31
N SER A 19 4.28 5.35 0.81
CA SER A 19 3.22 5.99 1.61
C SER A 19 3.67 7.33 2.19
N TYR A 20 4.91 7.46 2.64
CA TYR A 20 5.48 8.72 3.09
C TYR A 20 5.52 9.77 1.98
N TRP A 21 5.94 9.39 0.76
CA TRP A 21 5.98 10.32 -0.37
C TRP A 21 4.57 10.69 -0.85
N ASN A 22 3.62 9.76 -0.81
CA ASN A 22 2.20 10.06 -1.08
C ASN A 22 1.66 11.10 -0.08
N TRP A 23 1.91 10.91 1.21
CA TRP A 23 1.55 11.87 2.25
C TRP A 23 2.22 13.23 2.03
N ARG A 24 3.50 13.24 1.69
CA ARG A 24 4.24 14.46 1.43
C ARG A 24 3.72 15.19 0.18
N SER A 25 3.40 14.45 -0.88
CA SER A 25 2.78 14.99 -2.10
C SER A 25 1.40 15.57 -1.82
N PHE A 26 0.58 14.88 -1.02
CA PHE A 26 -0.70 15.40 -0.55
C PHE A 26 -0.53 16.73 0.20
N ARG A 27 0.43 16.83 1.11
CA ARG A 27 0.73 18.09 1.81
C ARG A 27 1.21 19.18 0.87
N ALA A 28 2.06 18.85 -0.10
CA ALA A 28 2.54 19.79 -1.11
C ALA A 28 1.42 20.30 -2.02
N LYS A 29 0.44 19.45 -2.38
CA LYS A 29 -0.77 19.82 -3.16
C LYS A 29 -1.60 20.94 -2.48
N GLN A 30 -1.43 21.14 -1.18
CA GLN A 30 -2.09 22.20 -0.42
C GLN A 30 -1.32 23.54 -0.42
N LEU A 31 -0.12 23.56 -0.96
CA LEU A 31 0.70 24.76 -1.11
C LEU A 31 0.50 25.39 -2.50
N PRO A 32 0.85 26.67 -2.68
CA PRO A 32 0.84 27.28 -3.99
C PRO A 32 1.79 26.54 -4.95
N SER A 33 1.33 26.27 -6.16
CA SER A 33 2.16 25.77 -7.25
C SER A 33 2.48 26.89 -8.21
N LEU A 34 3.72 26.94 -8.74
CA LEU A 34 4.15 27.83 -9.80
C LEU A 34 4.41 26.99 -11.05
N THR A 35 3.74 27.35 -12.15
CA THR A 35 3.84 26.65 -13.43
C THR A 35 4.20 27.65 -14.53
N LEU A 36 5.18 27.29 -15.37
CA LEU A 36 5.45 27.97 -16.63
C LEU A 36 4.76 27.19 -17.75
N THR A 37 3.95 27.88 -18.56
CA THR A 37 3.30 27.32 -19.74
C THR A 37 3.74 28.04 -20.98
N SER A 38 3.87 27.33 -22.11
CA SER A 38 4.14 27.89 -23.42
C SER A 38 3.56 26.93 -24.45
N ASP A 39 2.65 27.44 -25.28
CA ASP A 39 1.91 26.69 -26.31
C ASP A 39 2.12 27.30 -27.70
N PRO A 40 3.34 27.20 -28.29
CA PRO A 40 3.59 27.75 -29.61
C PRO A 40 2.72 27.05 -30.66
N SER A 41 2.04 27.85 -31.48
CA SER A 41 1.15 27.33 -32.51
C SER A 41 1.39 28.00 -33.86
N LEU A 42 1.53 27.18 -34.91
CA LEU A 42 1.59 27.59 -36.29
C LEU A 42 0.26 27.25 -36.97
N ASN A 43 -0.45 28.29 -37.41
CA ASN A 43 -1.73 28.13 -38.10
C ASN A 43 -1.62 28.62 -39.54
N ARG A 44 -1.83 27.70 -40.48
CA ARG A 44 -1.95 27.99 -41.90
C ARG A 44 -3.27 27.42 -42.40
N SER A 45 -4.25 28.31 -42.56
CA SER A 45 -5.62 27.90 -42.90
C SER A 45 -6.32 28.95 -43.78
N ILE A 46 -7.47 28.59 -44.34
CA ILE A 46 -8.39 29.50 -45.00
C ILE A 46 -9.55 29.66 -44.01
N GLN A 47 -9.87 30.93 -43.68
CA GLN A 47 -10.99 31.28 -42.81
C GLN A 47 -11.97 32.18 -43.55
N SER A 48 -13.25 32.02 -43.25
CA SER A 48 -14.26 32.97 -43.65
C SER A 48 -14.28 34.15 -42.70
N VAL A 49 -14.19 35.35 -43.21
CA VAL A 49 -14.30 36.60 -42.43
C VAL A 49 -15.42 37.40 -43.01
N THR A 50 -16.35 37.83 -42.18
CA THR A 50 -17.44 38.74 -42.56
C THR A 50 -16.89 40.17 -42.61
N LEU A 51 -17.01 40.82 -43.77
CA LEU A 51 -16.59 42.18 -43.97
C LEU A 51 -17.62 43.17 -43.39
N GLU A 52 -17.25 44.45 -43.31
CA GLU A 52 -18.14 45.52 -42.77
C GLU A 52 -19.44 45.68 -43.56
N ASP A 53 -19.45 45.28 -44.86
CA ASP A 53 -20.64 45.29 -45.73
C ASP A 53 -21.57 44.07 -45.53
N GLY A 54 -21.21 43.16 -44.59
CA GLY A 54 -21.96 41.94 -44.30
C GLY A 54 -21.66 40.78 -45.23
N SER A 55 -20.76 40.92 -46.21
CA SER A 55 -20.33 39.82 -47.11
C SER A 55 -19.27 38.96 -46.49
N ASP A 56 -19.30 37.63 -46.75
CA ASP A 56 -18.26 36.69 -46.28
C ASP A 56 -17.17 36.55 -47.35
N LYS A 57 -15.91 36.67 -46.89
CA LYS A 57 -14.73 36.48 -47.75
C LYS A 57 -13.82 35.43 -47.16
N PHE A 58 -13.30 34.54 -48.01
CA PHE A 58 -12.23 33.61 -47.62
C PHE A 58 -10.89 34.33 -47.63
N VAL A 59 -10.23 34.34 -46.47
CA VAL A 59 -8.89 34.90 -46.31
C VAL A 59 -7.89 33.81 -45.89
N HIS A 60 -6.70 33.88 -46.43
CA HIS A 60 -5.59 33.01 -46.00
C HIS A 60 -5.04 33.52 -44.69
N ARG A 61 -5.04 32.68 -43.69
CA ARG A 61 -4.42 32.96 -42.40
C ARG A 61 -3.14 32.14 -42.30
N ASN A 62 -2.02 32.82 -42.19
CA ASN A 62 -0.71 32.19 -41.96
C ASN A 62 -0.04 32.95 -40.82
N GLN A 63 -0.05 32.32 -39.62
CA GLN A 63 0.40 32.97 -38.39
C GLN A 63 1.13 32.00 -37.48
N LEU A 64 2.12 32.53 -36.77
CA LEU A 64 2.80 31.86 -35.63
C LEU A 64 2.39 32.62 -34.37
N SER A 65 1.85 31.91 -33.40
CA SER A 65 1.66 32.42 -32.03
C SER A 65 2.62 31.72 -31.12
N VAL A 66 3.35 32.48 -30.33
CA VAL A 66 4.25 31.96 -29.27
C VAL A 66 3.86 32.70 -28.00
N ASP A 67 3.40 31.93 -27.02
CA ASP A 67 3.08 32.46 -25.70
C ASP A 67 4.02 31.89 -24.63
N ALA A 68 4.19 32.65 -23.57
CA ALA A 68 4.86 32.22 -22.34
C ALA A 68 4.10 32.82 -21.15
N GLY A 69 3.67 31.98 -20.24
CA GLY A 69 2.90 32.38 -19.07
C GLY A 69 3.38 31.73 -17.79
N LEU A 70 3.42 32.52 -16.72
CA LEU A 70 3.62 32.02 -15.36
C LEU A 70 2.29 32.06 -14.62
N GLU A 71 1.95 30.95 -13.97
CA GLU A 71 0.73 30.83 -13.18
C GLU A 71 1.07 30.32 -11.77
N ILE A 72 0.65 31.06 -10.75
CA ILE A 72 0.59 30.56 -9.37
C ILE A 72 -0.84 30.13 -9.09
N GLN A 73 -1.01 28.88 -8.68
CA GLN A 73 -2.30 28.31 -8.30
C GLN A 73 -2.29 27.91 -6.84
N GLN A 74 -3.33 28.33 -6.07
CA GLN A 74 -3.54 27.94 -4.69
C GLN A 74 -4.94 27.33 -4.52
N ASN A 75 -4.96 26.07 -4.07
CA ASN A 75 -6.22 25.38 -3.76
C ASN A 75 -6.74 25.80 -2.37
N ILE A 76 -8.05 26.00 -2.25
CA ILE A 76 -8.75 26.38 -1.01
C ILE A 76 -9.54 25.15 -0.52
N ALA A 77 -8.97 24.41 0.43
CA ALA A 77 -9.60 23.16 0.90
C ALA A 77 -10.97 23.38 1.59
N LEU A 78 -11.25 24.56 2.12
CA LEU A 78 -12.52 24.85 2.80
C LEU A 78 -13.68 24.86 1.81
N THR A 79 -13.49 25.51 0.66
CA THR A 79 -14.55 25.71 -0.36
C THR A 79 -14.43 24.72 -1.53
N GLY A 80 -13.26 24.14 -1.74
CA GLY A 80 -12.93 23.32 -2.92
C GLY A 80 -12.61 24.16 -4.16
N GLY A 81 -12.52 25.49 -4.00
CA GLY A 81 -12.14 26.42 -5.07
C GLY A 81 -10.63 26.60 -5.17
N ARG A 82 -10.19 27.44 -6.12
CA ARG A 82 -8.79 27.81 -6.33
C ARG A 82 -8.63 29.27 -6.71
N VAL A 83 -7.56 29.86 -6.21
CA VAL A 83 -7.09 31.19 -6.60
C VAL A 83 -5.95 31.02 -7.58
N LEU A 84 -5.94 31.85 -8.60
CA LEU A 84 -4.97 31.88 -9.68
C LEU A 84 -4.34 33.28 -9.74
N LEU A 85 -3.03 33.34 -9.86
CA LEU A 85 -2.29 34.56 -10.17
C LEU A 85 -1.47 34.28 -11.43
N LYS A 86 -1.73 35.03 -12.51
CA LYS A 86 -1.13 34.78 -13.81
C LYS A 86 -0.40 36.03 -14.32
N THR A 87 0.69 35.80 -15.01
CA THR A 87 1.35 36.78 -15.88
C THR A 87 1.74 36.10 -17.18
N GLY A 88 1.72 36.82 -18.30
CA GLY A 88 2.02 36.22 -19.59
C GLY A 88 2.40 37.23 -20.66
N LEU A 89 3.03 36.71 -21.69
CA LEU A 89 3.39 37.41 -22.90
C LEU A 89 3.08 36.50 -24.10
N GLU A 90 2.37 36.99 -25.06
CA GLU A 90 2.10 36.33 -26.33
C GLU A 90 2.71 37.16 -27.46
N ARG A 91 3.39 36.52 -28.38
CA ARG A 91 3.85 37.10 -29.64
C ARG A 91 3.07 36.44 -30.78
N LEU A 92 2.50 37.25 -31.63
CA LEU A 92 1.78 36.83 -32.83
C LEU A 92 2.48 37.38 -34.07
N ASP A 93 3.00 36.50 -34.90
CA ASP A 93 3.58 36.84 -36.19
C ASP A 93 2.56 36.47 -37.31
N MET A 94 2.01 37.45 -38.01
CA MET A 94 1.14 37.29 -39.17
C MET A 94 1.96 37.37 -40.46
N PHE A 95 2.27 36.22 -41.05
CA PHE A 95 3.13 36.14 -42.22
C PHE A 95 2.45 36.67 -43.49
N THR A 96 1.11 36.67 -43.53
CA THR A 96 0.33 37.22 -44.69
C THR A 96 0.50 38.71 -44.81
N ASP A 97 0.50 39.43 -43.67
CA ASP A 97 0.53 40.89 -43.62
C ASP A 97 1.90 41.43 -43.20
N ASN A 98 2.84 40.52 -42.91
CA ASN A 98 4.16 40.82 -42.39
C ASN A 98 4.16 41.69 -41.12
N ILE A 99 3.19 41.41 -40.22
CA ILE A 99 2.97 42.13 -38.97
C ILE A 99 3.32 41.22 -37.80
N SER A 100 4.11 41.76 -36.85
CA SER A 100 4.33 41.12 -35.55
C SER A 100 3.67 41.96 -34.46
N SER A 101 2.94 41.32 -33.57
CA SER A 101 2.31 41.97 -32.42
C SER A 101 2.57 41.22 -31.12
N TYR A 102 2.62 41.96 -30.03
CA TYR A 102 2.86 41.43 -28.69
C TYR A 102 1.64 41.79 -27.83
N LYS A 103 1.15 40.78 -27.11
CA LYS A 103 0.11 40.96 -26.09
C LYS A 103 0.70 40.61 -24.72
N SER A 104 0.81 41.58 -23.86
CA SER A 104 1.22 41.40 -22.48
C SER A 104 -0.01 41.24 -21.58
N THR A 105 0.15 40.42 -20.57
CA THR A 105 -0.76 40.27 -19.44
C THR A 105 0.06 40.42 -18.17
N PRO A 106 0.34 41.66 -17.72
CA PRO A 106 1.26 41.92 -16.61
C PRO A 106 0.84 41.21 -15.32
N VAL A 107 -0.45 41.23 -15.00
CA VAL A 107 -1.02 40.54 -13.83
C VAL A 107 -2.50 40.22 -14.06
N VAL A 108 -2.90 39.03 -13.71
CA VAL A 108 -4.28 38.60 -13.63
C VAL A 108 -4.47 37.79 -12.36
N VAL A 109 -5.49 38.15 -11.56
CA VAL A 109 -5.96 37.39 -10.43
C VAL A 109 -7.26 36.69 -10.84
N GLY A 110 -7.28 35.37 -10.70
CA GLY A 110 -8.45 34.52 -11.00
C GLY A 110 -8.97 33.78 -9.77
N TYR A 111 -10.24 33.51 -9.76
CA TYR A 111 -10.89 32.63 -8.79
C TYR A 111 -11.82 31.66 -9.50
N GLU A 112 -11.67 30.39 -9.18
CA GLU A 112 -12.54 29.33 -9.68
C GLU A 112 -13.19 28.60 -8.52
N GLN A 113 -14.51 28.38 -8.62
CA GLN A 113 -15.28 27.71 -7.57
C GLN A 113 -16.41 26.90 -8.17
N ASP A 114 -16.40 25.60 -7.92
CA ASP A 114 -17.57 24.77 -8.13
C ASP A 114 -18.57 25.02 -6.99
N LEU A 115 -19.68 25.65 -7.32
CA LEU A 115 -20.80 25.83 -6.41
C LEU A 115 -21.63 24.53 -6.43
N PHE A 116 -21.94 23.99 -5.26
CA PHE A 116 -22.68 22.73 -5.10
C PHE A 116 -21.96 21.47 -5.61
N GLY A 117 -20.67 21.60 -5.97
CA GLY A 117 -19.80 20.49 -6.37
C GLY A 117 -19.35 19.62 -5.20
N PHE A 118 -18.74 18.49 -5.52
CA PHE A 118 -18.03 17.68 -4.53
C PHE A 118 -16.68 18.33 -4.19
N ASN A 119 -16.43 18.55 -2.92
CA ASN A 119 -15.14 19.07 -2.44
C ASN A 119 -14.22 17.90 -2.04
N ASP A 120 -13.41 17.45 -3.00
CA ASP A 120 -12.43 16.37 -2.84
C ASP A 120 -11.34 16.73 -1.80
N LEU A 121 -10.85 17.97 -1.80
CA LEU A 121 -9.81 18.45 -0.88
C LEU A 121 -10.24 18.34 0.58
N LYS A 122 -11.53 18.58 0.87
CA LYS A 122 -12.10 18.42 2.22
C LYS A 122 -12.03 16.97 2.69
N TRP A 123 -12.32 16.01 1.81
CA TRP A 123 -12.29 14.59 2.12
C TRP A 123 -10.85 14.06 2.17
N GLU A 124 -10.00 14.46 1.24
CA GLU A 124 -8.57 14.13 1.26
C GLU A 124 -7.92 14.57 2.60
N ARG A 125 -8.24 15.79 3.10
CA ARG A 125 -7.72 16.26 4.39
C ARG A 125 -8.14 15.41 5.58
N ARG A 126 -9.24 14.70 5.50
CA ARG A 126 -9.71 13.78 6.55
C ARG A 126 -9.13 12.39 6.41
N ILE A 127 -8.97 11.91 5.18
CA ILE A 127 -8.60 10.53 4.86
C ILE A 127 -7.08 10.32 4.82
N GLU A 128 -6.33 11.23 4.20
CA GLU A 128 -4.89 11.05 4.00
C GLU A 128 -4.06 10.99 5.30
N PRO A 129 -4.37 11.74 6.38
CA PRO A 129 -3.68 11.54 7.66
C PRO A 129 -3.86 10.13 8.23
N ILE A 130 -5.08 9.59 8.16
CA ILE A 130 -5.40 8.24 8.67
C ILE A 130 -4.66 7.20 7.84
N LYS A 131 -4.64 7.35 6.53
CA LYS A 131 -3.92 6.47 5.61
C LYS A 131 -2.40 6.44 5.87
N TYR A 132 -1.84 7.58 6.25
CA TYR A 132 -0.43 7.64 6.63
C TYR A 132 -0.16 6.97 7.98
N GLU A 133 -1.05 7.16 8.98
CA GLU A 133 -0.95 6.46 10.27
C GLU A 133 -1.15 4.93 10.11
N GLU A 134 -2.11 4.50 9.27
CA GLU A 134 -2.27 3.11 8.88
C GLU A 134 -0.97 2.53 8.31
N ALA A 135 -0.34 3.25 7.36
CA ALA A 135 0.90 2.81 6.75
C ALA A 135 2.08 2.68 7.74
N LYS A 136 2.16 3.56 8.75
CA LYS A 136 3.16 3.44 9.82
C LYS A 136 2.95 2.17 10.64
N LYS A 137 1.70 1.94 11.06
CA LYS A 137 1.34 0.76 11.86
C LYS A 137 1.57 -0.53 11.07
N THR A 138 1.16 -0.56 9.80
CA THR A 138 1.40 -1.69 8.89
C THR A 138 2.90 -2.00 8.73
N TYR A 139 3.73 -0.97 8.64
CA TYR A 139 5.17 -1.17 8.56
C TYR A 139 5.71 -1.83 9.84
N ILE A 140 5.29 -1.35 11.02
CA ILE A 140 5.70 -1.94 12.31
C ILE A 140 5.19 -3.38 12.43
N GLU A 141 3.92 -3.62 12.14
CA GLU A 141 3.32 -4.95 12.14
C GLU A 141 4.08 -5.92 11.22
N THR A 142 4.40 -5.51 10.00
CA THR A 142 5.16 -6.35 9.07
C THR A 142 6.54 -6.73 9.63
N LEU A 143 7.23 -5.79 10.30
CA LEU A 143 8.51 -6.10 10.95
C LEU A 143 8.37 -7.09 12.11
N GLU A 144 7.28 -7.02 12.89
CA GLU A 144 7.00 -7.99 13.95
C GLU A 144 6.62 -9.36 13.37
N LEU A 145 5.82 -9.38 12.29
CA LEU A 145 5.51 -10.62 11.57
C LEU A 145 6.77 -11.27 10.99
N VAL A 146 7.69 -10.49 10.42
CA VAL A 146 8.99 -10.97 9.95
C VAL A 146 9.76 -11.64 11.10
N ALA A 147 9.74 -11.02 12.29
CA ALA A 147 10.40 -11.63 13.46
C ALA A 147 9.71 -12.94 13.86
N ALA A 148 8.38 -12.96 13.95
CA ALA A 148 7.61 -14.15 14.31
C ALA A 148 7.82 -15.31 13.32
N TYR A 149 7.76 -15.03 12.01
CA TYR A 149 8.01 -16.04 10.97
C TYR A 149 9.45 -16.54 10.96
N THR A 150 10.43 -15.68 11.24
CA THR A 150 11.83 -16.10 11.39
C THR A 150 12.00 -17.03 12.58
N THR A 151 11.39 -16.68 13.71
CA THR A 151 11.42 -17.51 14.92
C THR A 151 10.77 -18.87 14.68
N ASN A 152 9.65 -18.91 13.98
CA ASN A 152 8.99 -20.18 13.63
C ASN A 152 9.91 -21.05 12.76
N ARG A 153 10.52 -20.49 11.70
CA ARG A 153 11.47 -21.23 10.84
C ARG A 153 12.72 -21.69 11.60
N PHE A 154 13.19 -20.88 12.54
CA PHE A 154 14.31 -21.24 13.41
C PHE A 154 13.99 -22.49 14.23
N PHE A 155 12.84 -22.52 14.91
CA PHE A 155 12.46 -23.67 15.73
C PHE A 155 12.07 -24.90 14.90
N ASN A 156 11.52 -24.73 13.70
CA ASN A 156 11.30 -25.85 12.79
C ASN A 156 12.63 -26.52 12.41
N LEU A 157 13.65 -25.72 12.08
CA LEU A 157 14.99 -26.25 11.81
C LEU A 157 15.59 -26.93 13.04
N ALA A 158 15.47 -26.33 14.24
CA ALA A 158 15.94 -26.93 15.47
C ALA A 158 15.29 -28.30 15.73
N THR A 159 13.97 -28.39 15.53
CA THR A 159 13.25 -29.66 15.67
C THR A 159 13.70 -30.71 14.66
N ALA A 160 13.89 -30.31 13.39
CA ALA A 160 14.41 -31.23 12.36
C ALA A 160 15.83 -31.72 12.66
N GLN A 161 16.72 -30.86 13.18
CA GLN A 161 18.06 -31.24 13.58
C GLN A 161 18.02 -32.29 14.72
N THR A 162 17.17 -32.10 15.73
CA THR A 162 16.96 -33.06 16.80
C THR A 162 16.39 -34.39 16.28
N SER A 163 15.43 -34.33 15.35
CA SER A 163 14.87 -35.53 14.70
C SER A 163 15.91 -36.29 13.91
N LEU A 164 16.80 -35.62 13.21
CA LEU A 164 17.92 -36.26 12.51
C LEU A 164 18.91 -36.94 13.49
N GLU A 165 19.20 -36.31 14.61
CA GLU A 165 20.04 -36.88 15.65
C GLU A 165 19.44 -38.19 16.21
N ILE A 166 18.14 -38.18 16.51
CA ILE A 166 17.39 -39.37 16.95
C ILE A 166 17.41 -40.46 15.86
N ALA A 167 17.18 -40.10 14.60
CA ALA A 167 17.18 -41.04 13.47
C ALA A 167 18.58 -41.67 13.27
N ASN A 168 19.65 -40.88 13.44
CA ASN A 168 21.02 -41.37 13.40
C ASN A 168 21.30 -42.41 14.54
N TYR A 169 20.82 -42.09 15.74
CA TYR A 169 20.95 -43.02 16.89
C TYR A 169 20.17 -44.32 16.66
N ASN A 170 18.90 -44.22 16.21
CA ASN A 170 18.09 -45.41 15.93
C ASN A 170 18.68 -46.28 14.83
N PHE A 171 19.21 -45.69 13.76
CA PHE A 171 19.91 -46.45 12.71
C PHE A 171 21.14 -47.15 13.24
N ALA A 172 21.99 -46.49 14.04
CA ALA A 172 23.17 -47.07 14.60
C ALA A 172 22.85 -48.25 15.55
N TYR A 173 21.74 -48.10 16.30
CA TYR A 173 21.24 -49.17 17.17
C TYR A 173 20.71 -50.35 16.35
N ALA A 174 19.90 -50.14 15.35
CA ALA A 174 19.36 -51.19 14.48
C ALA A 174 20.49 -51.93 13.70
N ASP A 175 21.49 -51.17 13.20
CA ASP A 175 22.67 -51.78 12.54
C ASP A 175 23.47 -52.70 13.53
N THR A 176 23.63 -52.27 14.75
CA THR A 176 24.30 -53.08 15.79
C THR A 176 23.51 -54.34 16.07
N LEU A 177 22.19 -54.26 16.25
CA LEU A 177 21.33 -55.45 16.48
C LEU A 177 21.39 -56.43 15.30
N TYR A 178 21.34 -55.92 14.07
CA TYR A 178 21.45 -56.77 12.88
C TYR A 178 22.79 -57.48 12.82
N ARG A 179 23.92 -56.81 13.11
CA ARG A 179 25.25 -57.44 13.16
C ARG A 179 25.34 -58.54 14.22
N TYR A 180 24.74 -58.33 15.42
CA TYR A 180 24.67 -59.39 16.45
C TYR A 180 23.80 -60.57 15.99
N ALA A 181 22.66 -60.28 15.32
CA ALA A 181 21.80 -61.32 14.78
C ALA A 181 22.52 -62.16 13.71
N GLN A 182 23.26 -61.52 12.81
CA GLN A 182 24.06 -62.18 11.78
C GLN A 182 25.12 -63.14 12.39
N GLY A 183 25.81 -62.68 13.47
CA GLY A 183 26.71 -63.54 14.22
C GLY A 183 26.01 -64.74 14.84
N ARG A 184 24.86 -64.56 15.50
CA ARG A 184 24.05 -65.61 16.10
C ARG A 184 23.44 -66.59 15.08
N TYR A 185 23.06 -66.15 13.91
CA TYR A 185 22.60 -66.98 12.81
C TYR A 185 23.72 -67.89 12.31
N ASN A 186 24.94 -67.34 12.13
CA ASN A 186 26.11 -68.08 11.65
C ASN A 186 26.50 -69.23 12.57
N ILE A 187 26.21 -69.12 13.87
CA ILE A 187 26.47 -70.20 14.88
C ILE A 187 25.23 -71.05 15.19
N GLY A 188 24.11 -70.82 14.44
CA GLY A 188 22.89 -71.62 14.52
C GLY A 188 21.98 -71.31 15.74
N THR A 189 22.12 -70.20 16.44
CA THR A 189 21.37 -69.86 17.65
C THR A 189 20.09 -69.05 17.42
N ILE A 190 19.86 -68.53 16.20
CA ILE A 190 18.60 -67.92 15.77
C ILE A 190 18.23 -68.43 14.38
N THR A 191 16.95 -68.24 14.02
CA THR A 191 16.41 -68.58 12.68
C THR A 191 16.75 -67.53 11.65
N GLU A 192 16.75 -67.90 10.36
CA GLU A 192 16.89 -66.98 9.25
C GLU A 192 15.81 -65.89 9.26
N ASN A 193 14.56 -66.26 9.60
CA ASN A 193 13.45 -65.32 9.68
C ASN A 193 13.67 -64.22 10.73
N GLU A 194 14.22 -64.56 11.90
CA GLU A 194 14.56 -63.59 12.94
C GLU A 194 15.68 -62.65 12.49
N MET A 195 16.70 -63.15 11.79
CA MET A 195 17.75 -62.33 11.22
C MET A 195 17.21 -61.36 10.15
N LEU A 196 16.37 -61.85 9.18
CA LEU A 196 15.75 -61.06 8.16
C LEU A 196 14.81 -59.96 8.74
N GLN A 197 14.11 -60.24 9.84
CA GLN A 197 13.30 -59.26 10.57
C GLN A 197 14.16 -58.08 11.07
N LEU A 198 15.36 -58.34 11.60
CA LEU A 198 16.27 -57.30 12.04
C LEU A 198 16.92 -56.54 10.88
N GLU A 199 17.11 -57.21 9.73
CA GLU A 199 17.55 -56.55 8.49
C GLU A 199 16.51 -55.59 7.99
N LEU A 200 15.24 -55.98 7.94
CA LEU A 200 14.12 -55.09 7.57
C LEU A 200 14.04 -53.88 8.50
N ASN A 201 14.20 -54.08 9.80
CA ASN A 201 14.25 -52.99 10.77
C ASN A 201 15.38 -52.02 10.49
N LYS A 202 16.60 -52.51 10.23
CA LYS A 202 17.76 -51.68 9.86
C LYS A 202 17.49 -50.87 8.57
N LEU A 203 16.92 -51.49 7.53
CA LEU A 203 16.60 -50.83 6.29
C LEU A 203 15.53 -49.73 6.48
N THR A 204 14.56 -49.99 7.36
CA THR A 204 13.55 -49.01 7.77
C THR A 204 14.17 -47.80 8.44
N GLU A 205 15.04 -48.01 9.43
CA GLU A 205 15.72 -46.92 10.12
C GLU A 205 16.72 -46.18 9.24
N GLN A 206 17.33 -46.86 8.25
CA GLN A 206 18.14 -46.20 7.23
C GLN A 206 17.32 -45.26 6.38
N THR A 207 16.10 -45.66 6.01
CA THR A 207 15.16 -44.80 5.23
C THR A 207 14.72 -43.62 6.07
N ASN A 208 14.35 -43.82 7.33
CA ASN A 208 14.00 -42.78 8.29
C ASN A 208 15.11 -41.72 8.43
N ARG A 209 16.36 -42.15 8.53
CA ARG A 209 17.51 -41.27 8.60
C ARG A 209 17.68 -40.41 7.34
N LEU A 210 17.52 -41.03 6.15
CA LEU A 210 17.63 -40.32 4.89
C LEU A 210 16.50 -39.26 4.76
N ASN A 211 15.28 -39.59 5.16
CA ASN A 211 14.17 -38.65 5.15
C ASN A 211 14.41 -37.49 6.14
N ALA A 212 14.90 -37.77 7.34
CA ALA A 212 15.22 -36.73 8.30
C ALA A 212 16.34 -35.78 7.81
N GLN A 213 17.33 -36.33 7.06
CA GLN A 213 18.37 -35.49 6.45
C GLN A 213 17.78 -34.54 5.41
N ILE A 214 16.90 -35.02 4.53
CA ILE A 214 16.20 -34.17 3.53
C ILE A 214 15.39 -33.08 4.23
N GLU A 215 14.70 -33.41 5.32
CA GLU A 215 13.90 -32.44 6.08
C GLU A 215 14.77 -31.31 6.67
N VAL A 216 15.95 -31.64 7.22
CA VAL A 216 16.92 -30.65 7.70
C VAL A 216 17.37 -29.73 6.55
N ASP A 217 17.70 -30.29 5.40
CA ASP A 217 18.15 -29.53 4.22
C ASP A 217 17.04 -28.58 3.72
N ASP A 218 15.79 -29.01 3.71
CA ASP A 218 14.64 -28.22 3.34
C ASP A 218 14.41 -27.04 4.31
N TYR A 219 14.50 -27.27 5.62
CA TYR A 219 14.35 -26.19 6.61
C TYR A 219 15.54 -25.22 6.58
N ILE A 220 16.75 -25.67 6.32
CA ILE A 220 17.91 -24.79 6.08
C ILE A 220 17.63 -23.88 4.89
N GLN A 221 17.17 -24.44 3.78
CA GLN A 221 16.84 -23.66 2.59
C GLN A 221 15.71 -22.65 2.86
N SER A 222 14.66 -23.08 3.54
CA SER A 222 13.53 -22.22 3.92
C SER A 222 13.97 -21.03 4.77
N LEU A 223 14.80 -21.28 5.80
CA LEU A 223 15.32 -20.23 6.68
C LEU A 223 16.27 -19.28 5.93
N ARG A 224 17.17 -19.79 5.11
CA ARG A 224 18.10 -19.00 4.29
C ARG A 224 17.36 -18.08 3.32
N SER A 225 16.43 -18.65 2.56
CA SER A 225 15.62 -17.90 1.60
C SER A 225 14.87 -16.77 2.29
N TYR A 226 14.25 -17.04 3.44
CA TYR A 226 13.50 -16.04 4.19
C TYR A 226 14.38 -14.92 4.76
N LEU A 227 15.60 -15.25 5.18
CA LEU A 227 16.59 -14.27 5.64
C LEU A 227 17.27 -13.50 4.51
N GLY A 228 17.06 -13.90 3.24
CA GLY A 228 17.72 -13.29 2.08
C GLY A 228 19.19 -13.67 1.95
N ILE A 229 19.60 -14.85 2.50
CA ILE A 229 20.97 -15.34 2.41
C ILE A 229 21.11 -16.15 1.12
N SER A 230 21.85 -15.62 0.15
CA SER A 230 22.09 -16.27 -1.15
C SER A 230 23.22 -17.30 -1.12
N GLU A 231 24.13 -17.18 -0.17
CA GLU A 231 25.30 -18.06 -0.04
C GLU A 231 24.88 -19.47 0.38
N ASN A 232 25.53 -20.50 -0.18
CA ASN A 232 25.25 -21.88 0.17
C ASN A 232 26.02 -22.28 1.46
N ILE A 233 25.52 -21.78 2.60
CA ILE A 233 26.08 -22.07 3.93
C ILE A 233 25.22 -23.08 4.66
N THR A 234 25.87 -23.97 5.42
CA THR A 234 25.17 -24.85 6.35
C THR A 234 24.84 -24.08 7.62
N LEU A 235 23.55 -24.07 7.98
CA LEU A 235 23.07 -23.43 9.20
C LEU A 235 22.87 -24.52 10.29
N VAL A 236 23.48 -24.30 11.43
CA VAL A 236 23.18 -25.04 12.66
C VAL A 236 22.56 -24.06 13.63
N VAL A 237 21.38 -24.37 14.12
CA VAL A 237 20.68 -23.54 15.09
C VAL A 237 20.74 -24.17 16.48
N ILE A 238 20.95 -23.32 17.50
CA ILE A 238 21.01 -23.72 18.90
C ILE A 238 19.93 -22.94 19.62
N PRO A 239 18.80 -23.57 20.00
CA PRO A 239 17.78 -22.92 20.80
C PRO A 239 18.28 -22.57 22.19
N ASP A 240 17.82 -21.47 22.76
CA ASP A 240 18.02 -21.12 24.16
C ASP A 240 17.04 -21.93 25.01
N ASP A 241 17.54 -22.53 26.05
CA ASP A 241 16.78 -23.39 27.00
C ASP A 241 15.98 -22.53 28.00
N SER A 242 16.21 -21.20 28.04
CA SER A 242 15.49 -20.29 28.94
C SER A 242 14.09 -20.01 28.44
N ILE A 243 13.09 -20.42 29.19
CA ILE A 243 11.67 -20.15 28.88
C ILE A 243 11.17 -19.03 29.80
N PRO A 244 10.81 -17.85 29.23
CA PRO A 244 10.26 -16.78 30.05
C PRO A 244 8.88 -17.16 30.60
N HIS A 245 8.69 -16.98 31.90
CA HIS A 245 7.40 -17.21 32.57
C HIS A 245 6.69 -15.89 32.79
N PHE A 246 5.71 -15.59 31.93
CA PHE A 246 4.79 -14.47 32.12
C PHE A 246 3.41 -14.82 31.56
N THR A 247 2.41 -14.13 32.05
CA THR A 247 1.03 -14.20 31.56
C THR A 247 0.62 -12.87 30.98
N VAL A 248 -0.20 -12.91 29.96
CA VAL A 248 -0.73 -11.71 29.28
C VAL A 248 -2.16 -11.49 29.76
N ASP A 249 -2.46 -10.27 30.27
CA ASP A 249 -3.83 -9.87 30.58
C ASP A 249 -4.60 -9.57 29.29
N VAL A 250 -5.83 -10.10 29.19
CA VAL A 250 -6.66 -9.98 27.99
C VAL A 250 -7.09 -8.52 27.74
N ASN A 251 -7.37 -7.77 28.82
CA ASN A 251 -7.86 -6.39 28.68
C ASN A 251 -6.73 -5.45 28.27
N GLU A 252 -5.54 -5.64 28.85
CA GLU A 252 -4.34 -4.90 28.46
C GLU A 252 -3.95 -5.18 27.01
N ALA A 253 -3.95 -6.46 26.60
CA ALA A 253 -3.68 -6.85 25.23
C ALA A 253 -4.69 -6.26 24.25
N MET A 254 -5.97 -6.24 24.62
CA MET A 254 -7.04 -5.63 23.81
C MET A 254 -6.83 -4.14 23.65
N GLN A 255 -6.51 -3.42 24.72
CA GLN A 255 -6.24 -1.98 24.68
C GLN A 255 -5.04 -1.65 23.77
N LEU A 256 -3.93 -2.39 23.91
CA LEU A 256 -2.75 -2.22 23.09
C LEU A 256 -3.00 -2.58 21.62
N ALA A 257 -3.82 -3.60 21.36
CA ALA A 257 -4.22 -3.99 20.01
C ALA A 257 -5.03 -2.88 19.33
N PHE A 258 -6.01 -2.28 20.02
CA PHE A 258 -6.77 -1.13 19.49
C PHE A 258 -5.90 0.09 19.19
N GLN A 259 -4.86 0.32 19.97
CA GLN A 259 -3.96 1.47 19.76
C GLN A 259 -3.00 1.24 18.57
N ASN A 260 -2.45 0.03 18.43
CA ASN A 260 -1.29 -0.22 17.59
C ASN A 260 -1.62 -0.98 16.29
N ASN A 261 -2.73 -1.72 16.22
CA ASN A 261 -3.06 -2.48 15.02
C ASN A 261 -3.46 -1.55 13.86
N PRO A 262 -2.95 -1.78 12.63
CA PRO A 262 -3.30 -1.01 11.44
C PRO A 262 -4.77 -1.14 11.04
N ASP A 263 -5.42 -2.28 11.31
CA ASP A 263 -6.81 -2.53 10.94
C ASP A 263 -7.77 -1.49 11.52
N ILE A 264 -7.50 -1.01 12.75
CA ILE A 264 -8.32 0.03 13.38
C ILE A 264 -8.28 1.33 12.58
N SER A 265 -7.10 1.70 12.06
CA SER A 265 -6.95 2.86 11.15
C SER A 265 -7.59 2.59 9.79
N ALA A 266 -7.48 1.37 9.28
CA ALA A 266 -8.13 0.93 8.04
C ALA A 266 -9.67 0.98 8.16
N PHE A 267 -10.25 0.59 9.28
CA PHE A 267 -11.70 0.68 9.53
C PHE A 267 -12.19 2.13 9.43
N GLU A 268 -11.51 3.06 10.10
CA GLU A 268 -11.88 4.47 10.06
C GLU A 268 -11.71 5.06 8.65
N ARG A 269 -10.63 4.73 7.95
CA ARG A 269 -10.41 5.14 6.56
C ARG A 269 -11.49 4.62 5.63
N ARG A 270 -11.86 3.34 5.70
CA ARG A 270 -12.92 2.72 4.88
C ARG A 270 -14.28 3.35 5.15
N ARG A 271 -14.57 3.67 6.42
CA ARG A 271 -15.78 4.38 6.82
C ARG A 271 -15.86 5.75 6.14
N LEU A 272 -14.81 6.58 6.31
CA LEU A 272 -14.75 7.92 5.72
C LEU A 272 -14.77 7.89 4.18
N GLN A 273 -14.11 6.91 3.57
CA GLN A 273 -14.13 6.74 2.12
C GLN A 273 -15.53 6.43 1.62
N SER A 274 -16.28 5.57 2.29
CA SER A 274 -17.66 5.24 1.93
C SER A 274 -18.60 6.44 2.08
N GLU A 275 -18.42 7.26 3.12
CA GLU A 275 -19.15 8.53 3.31
C GLU A 275 -18.82 9.53 2.19
N SER A 276 -17.54 9.65 1.82
CA SER A 276 -17.06 10.48 0.71
C SER A 276 -17.72 10.10 -0.61
N ASN A 277 -17.79 8.80 -0.92
CA ASN A 277 -18.42 8.30 -2.13
C ASN A 277 -19.94 8.64 -2.19
N VAL A 278 -20.61 8.61 -1.03
CA VAL A 278 -22.03 9.06 -0.97
C VAL A 278 -22.15 10.56 -1.17
N ALA A 279 -21.24 11.36 -0.60
CA ALA A 279 -21.22 12.80 -0.77
C ALA A 279 -20.97 13.18 -2.24
N GLU A 280 -20.03 12.50 -2.90
CA GLU A 280 -19.73 12.66 -4.31
C GLU A 280 -20.93 12.31 -5.21
N ALA A 281 -21.56 11.15 -4.97
CA ALA A 281 -22.74 10.73 -5.72
C ALA A 281 -23.90 11.72 -5.58
N LYS A 282 -24.08 12.32 -4.40
CA LYS A 282 -25.09 13.36 -4.15
C LYS A 282 -24.77 14.64 -4.89
N ALA A 283 -23.52 15.14 -4.83
CA ALA A 283 -23.08 16.34 -5.51
C ALA A 283 -23.18 16.19 -7.04
N ASN A 284 -22.87 15.00 -7.56
CA ASN A 284 -22.92 14.73 -9.00
C ASN A 284 -24.33 14.50 -9.56
N ARG A 285 -25.35 14.35 -8.71
CA ARG A 285 -26.74 14.11 -9.14
C ARG A 285 -27.47 15.37 -9.57
N GLY A 286 -27.18 16.50 -8.92
CA GLY A 286 -28.05 17.67 -8.94
C GLY A 286 -27.58 18.81 -9.83
N PHE A 287 -28.06 19.96 -9.48
CA PHE A 287 -27.68 21.26 -10.04
C PHE A 287 -26.16 21.47 -9.81
N LYS A 288 -25.47 21.88 -10.86
CA LYS A 288 -24.06 22.27 -10.80
C LYS A 288 -23.95 23.71 -11.30
N ALA A 289 -23.17 24.50 -10.58
CA ALA A 289 -22.77 25.81 -11.02
C ALA A 289 -21.26 25.96 -10.81
N ALA A 290 -20.58 26.54 -11.79
CA ALA A 290 -19.17 26.86 -11.71
C ALA A 290 -19.00 28.38 -11.90
N LEU A 291 -18.36 29.00 -10.92
CA LEU A 291 -17.99 30.42 -10.99
C LEU A 291 -16.52 30.48 -11.41
N TYR A 292 -16.27 31.27 -12.43
CA TYR A 292 -14.94 31.73 -12.81
C TYR A 292 -14.94 33.25 -12.83
N ALA A 293 -14.08 33.89 -12.09
CA ALA A 293 -13.88 35.31 -12.07
C ALA A 293 -12.39 35.62 -12.20
N GLN A 294 -12.07 36.55 -13.12
CA GLN A 294 -10.72 37.08 -13.23
C GLN A 294 -10.72 38.58 -13.40
N PHE A 295 -9.72 39.21 -12.82
CA PHE A 295 -9.45 40.63 -12.90
C PHE A 295 -7.98 40.83 -13.16
N GLY A 296 -7.62 41.71 -14.07
CA GLY A 296 -6.24 41.93 -14.42
C GLY A 296 -5.97 43.04 -15.39
N LEU A 297 -4.78 43.09 -15.91
CA LEU A 297 -4.29 44.08 -16.86
C LEU A 297 -3.84 43.39 -18.13
N THR A 298 -4.14 43.99 -19.28
CA THR A 298 -3.69 43.49 -20.59
C THR A 298 -3.40 44.66 -21.53
N GLN A 299 -2.46 44.47 -22.42
CA GLN A 299 -2.16 45.46 -23.49
C GLN A 299 -1.58 44.73 -24.70
N SER A 300 -1.86 45.24 -25.88
CA SER A 300 -1.28 44.75 -27.13
C SER A 300 -0.65 45.87 -27.92
N ASN A 301 0.52 45.62 -28.51
CA ASN A 301 1.24 46.56 -29.35
C ASN A 301 2.16 45.84 -30.34
N GLU A 302 2.55 46.47 -31.43
CA GLU A 302 3.55 45.90 -32.35
C GLU A 302 4.97 45.88 -31.78
N LYS A 303 5.24 46.67 -30.73
CA LYS A 303 6.52 46.70 -30.03
C LYS A 303 6.40 46.12 -28.63
N LEU A 304 7.27 45.19 -28.29
CA LEU A 304 7.28 44.54 -27.01
C LEU A 304 7.26 45.52 -25.82
N LYS A 305 8.08 46.57 -25.86
CA LYS A 305 8.17 47.54 -24.76
C LYS A 305 6.90 48.32 -24.58
N GLU A 306 6.19 48.65 -25.68
CA GLU A 306 4.97 49.41 -25.65
C GLU A 306 3.78 48.52 -25.20
N SER A 307 3.84 47.21 -25.35
CA SER A 307 2.80 46.32 -24.86
C SER A 307 2.73 46.24 -23.32
N TYR A 308 3.70 46.80 -22.60
CA TYR A 308 3.66 46.96 -21.14
C TYR A 308 3.33 48.40 -20.70
N ARG A 309 3.12 49.35 -21.65
CA ARG A 309 2.81 50.72 -21.33
C ARG A 309 1.30 50.90 -21.37
N ASP A 310 0.75 51.61 -20.37
CA ASP A 310 -0.68 51.97 -20.25
C ASP A 310 -1.63 50.75 -20.43
N PRO A 311 -1.45 49.67 -19.64
CA PRO A 311 -2.26 48.47 -19.78
C PRO A 311 -3.75 48.79 -19.42
N MET A 312 -4.65 48.20 -20.18
CA MET A 312 -6.07 48.28 -19.93
C MET A 312 -6.51 47.27 -18.88
N ASP A 313 -7.54 47.61 -18.11
CA ASP A 313 -8.17 46.66 -17.20
C ASP A 313 -8.93 45.58 -18.00
N GLN A 314 -8.77 44.35 -17.54
CA GLN A 314 -9.46 43.18 -18.06
C GLN A 314 -10.30 42.55 -16.97
N GLN A 315 -11.57 42.33 -17.23
CA GLN A 315 -12.49 41.69 -16.31
C GLN A 315 -13.26 40.59 -17.05
N LEU A 316 -13.34 39.42 -16.43
CA LEU A 316 -14.17 38.34 -16.94
C LEU A 316 -14.83 37.64 -15.75
N VAL A 317 -16.15 37.62 -15.75
CA VAL A 317 -16.92 36.81 -14.78
C VAL A 317 -17.82 35.88 -15.57
N THR A 318 -17.65 34.59 -15.36
CA THR A 318 -18.45 33.57 -16.01
C THR A 318 -19.11 32.70 -14.95
N LEU A 319 -20.44 32.59 -15.03
CA LEU A 319 -21.21 31.65 -14.21
C LEU A 319 -21.79 30.57 -15.13
N GLY A 320 -21.17 29.41 -15.12
CA GLY A 320 -21.66 28.23 -15.82
C GLY A 320 -22.71 27.52 -14.99
N ILE A 321 -23.87 27.22 -15.55
CA ILE A 321 -24.94 26.49 -14.87
C ILE A 321 -25.27 25.24 -15.68
N ARG A 322 -25.37 24.10 -14.99
CA ARG A 322 -25.77 22.84 -15.59
C ARG A 322 -26.86 22.16 -14.74
N ILE A 323 -28.02 21.99 -15.32
CA ILE A 323 -29.17 21.35 -14.68
C ILE A 323 -29.54 20.11 -15.49
N PRO A 324 -29.42 18.90 -14.94
CA PRO A 324 -29.93 17.70 -15.60
C PRO A 324 -31.48 17.73 -15.56
N ILE A 325 -32.11 18.04 -16.70
CA ILE A 325 -33.59 18.12 -16.80
C ILE A 325 -34.19 16.74 -16.82
N LEU A 326 -33.57 15.81 -17.56
CA LEU A 326 -34.04 14.42 -17.69
C LEU A 326 -32.86 13.49 -17.78
N ASP A 327 -32.68 12.66 -16.75
CA ASP A 327 -31.60 11.66 -16.65
C ASP A 327 -32.14 10.23 -16.47
N TRP A 328 -33.45 10.05 -16.63
CA TRP A 328 -34.14 8.76 -16.47
C TRP A 328 -33.88 8.09 -15.12
N GLY A 329 -33.48 8.86 -14.12
CA GLY A 329 -33.20 8.37 -12.77
C GLY A 329 -31.77 7.87 -12.54
N VAL A 330 -30.85 8.06 -13.49
CA VAL A 330 -29.44 7.66 -13.36
C VAL A 330 -28.80 8.27 -12.12
N GLY A 331 -28.94 9.58 -11.91
CA GLY A 331 -28.40 10.26 -10.73
C GLY A 331 -28.99 9.73 -9.41
N LYS A 332 -30.29 9.46 -9.37
CA LYS A 332 -30.97 8.84 -8.22
C LYS A 332 -30.47 7.42 -7.97
N GLY A 333 -30.27 6.66 -9.05
CA GLY A 333 -29.73 5.30 -9.00
C GLY A 333 -28.32 5.29 -8.42
N ARG A 334 -27.41 6.15 -8.90
CA ARG A 334 -26.03 6.29 -8.39
C ARG A 334 -25.98 6.59 -6.88
N VAL A 335 -26.83 7.51 -6.40
CA VAL A 335 -26.92 7.81 -4.97
C VAL A 335 -27.40 6.60 -4.17
N LYS A 336 -28.40 5.84 -4.68
CA LYS A 336 -28.85 4.61 -4.01
C LYS A 336 -27.75 3.56 -3.94
N VAL A 337 -27.02 3.36 -5.06
CA VAL A 337 -25.86 2.43 -5.10
C VAL A 337 -24.79 2.85 -4.08
N ALA A 338 -24.41 4.15 -4.06
CA ALA A 338 -23.42 4.63 -3.11
C ALA A 338 -23.85 4.45 -1.65
N LYS A 339 -25.15 4.69 -1.33
CA LYS A 339 -25.69 4.45 0.01
C LYS A 339 -25.67 2.96 0.37
N SER A 340 -26.14 2.07 -0.51
CA SER A 340 -26.10 0.64 -0.27
C SER A 340 -24.67 0.11 -0.06
N ASN A 341 -23.71 0.62 -0.85
CA ASN A 341 -22.30 0.28 -0.67
C ASN A 341 -21.74 0.81 0.68
N ARG A 342 -22.12 2.00 1.11
CA ARG A 342 -21.77 2.50 2.44
C ARG A 342 -22.35 1.61 3.55
N ASP A 343 -23.62 1.27 3.46
CA ASP A 343 -24.31 0.47 4.47
C ASP A 343 -23.72 -0.96 4.53
N LYS A 344 -23.36 -1.52 3.35
CA LYS A 344 -22.57 -2.76 3.27
C LYS A 344 -21.24 -2.64 4.01
N VAL A 345 -20.46 -1.58 3.72
CA VAL A 345 -19.16 -1.33 4.40
C VAL A 345 -19.35 -1.22 5.91
N TYR A 346 -20.39 -0.56 6.39
CA TYR A 346 -20.64 -0.44 7.83
C TYR A 346 -20.90 -1.80 8.48
N THR A 347 -21.73 -2.65 7.85
CA THR A 347 -21.97 -4.00 8.35
C THR A 347 -20.70 -4.85 8.35
N GLU A 348 -19.89 -4.76 7.29
CA GLU A 348 -18.60 -5.45 7.22
C GLU A 348 -17.65 -4.99 8.34
N LEU A 349 -17.56 -3.68 8.59
CA LEU A 349 -16.71 -3.12 9.64
C LEU A 349 -17.15 -3.53 11.05
N GLU A 350 -18.45 -3.62 11.30
CA GLU A 350 -18.97 -4.13 12.57
C GLU A 350 -18.57 -5.60 12.79
N GLN A 351 -18.71 -6.43 11.74
CA GLN A 351 -18.29 -7.83 11.80
C GLN A 351 -16.77 -7.95 12.00
N GLU A 352 -16.00 -7.26 11.18
CA GLU A 352 -14.52 -7.27 11.27
C GLU A 352 -14.02 -6.82 12.65
N ARG A 353 -14.69 -5.86 13.27
CA ARG A 353 -14.37 -5.41 14.62
C ARG A 353 -14.64 -6.50 15.66
N MET A 354 -15.79 -7.17 15.58
CA MET A 354 -16.10 -8.29 16.48
C MET A 354 -15.10 -9.44 16.31
N ASP A 355 -14.78 -9.77 15.06
CA ASP A 355 -13.79 -10.81 14.74
C ASP A 355 -12.40 -10.46 15.27
N PHE A 356 -12.01 -9.19 15.17
CA PHE A 356 -10.75 -8.67 15.72
C PHE A 356 -10.69 -8.86 17.25
N GLU A 357 -11.73 -8.45 17.98
CA GLU A 357 -11.81 -8.60 19.44
C GLU A 357 -11.74 -10.08 19.85
N LEU A 358 -12.49 -10.95 19.18
CA LEU A 358 -12.47 -12.39 19.41
C LEU A 358 -11.09 -13.00 19.12
N ASN A 359 -10.43 -12.57 18.05
CA ASN A 359 -9.13 -13.09 17.66
C ASN A 359 -8.04 -12.70 18.68
N VAL A 360 -8.01 -11.44 19.14
CA VAL A 360 -7.08 -10.99 20.19
C VAL A 360 -7.28 -11.82 21.46
N ALA A 361 -8.52 -11.98 21.93
CA ALA A 361 -8.80 -12.77 23.12
C ALA A 361 -8.40 -14.24 22.94
N LYS A 362 -8.61 -14.82 21.77
CA LYS A 362 -8.18 -16.18 21.43
C LYS A 362 -6.67 -16.35 21.46
N ILE A 363 -5.94 -15.43 20.85
CA ILE A 363 -4.46 -15.47 20.81
C ILE A 363 -3.88 -15.38 22.23
N VAL A 364 -4.40 -14.48 23.07
CA VAL A 364 -3.95 -14.35 24.47
C VAL A 364 -4.22 -15.62 25.25
N LYS A 365 -5.41 -16.20 25.13
CA LYS A 365 -5.72 -17.49 25.78
C LYS A 365 -4.79 -18.61 25.31
N GLN A 366 -4.54 -18.70 24.00
CA GLN A 366 -3.62 -19.70 23.44
C GLN A 366 -2.21 -19.50 23.95
N PHE A 367 -1.75 -18.27 24.07
CA PHE A 367 -0.42 -17.96 24.63
C PHE A 367 -0.32 -18.40 26.10
N ASN A 368 -1.27 -18.01 26.94
CA ASN A 368 -1.24 -18.32 28.38
C ASN A 368 -1.28 -19.83 28.68
N ILE A 369 -1.86 -20.64 27.79
CA ILE A 369 -1.89 -22.12 27.93
C ILE A 369 -0.50 -22.74 27.60
N GLN A 370 0.38 -22.07 26.86
CA GLN A 370 1.65 -22.65 26.43
C GLN A 370 2.55 -23.01 27.60
N ALA A 371 2.59 -22.22 28.66
CA ALA A 371 3.37 -22.51 29.86
C ALA A 371 2.96 -23.88 30.49
N GLY A 372 1.66 -24.14 30.55
CA GLY A 372 1.14 -25.44 31.01
C GLY A 372 1.53 -26.61 30.12
N LYS A 373 1.49 -26.42 28.79
CA LYS A 373 1.92 -27.45 27.83
C LYS A 373 3.40 -27.79 27.99
N VAL A 374 4.25 -26.79 28.18
CA VAL A 374 5.70 -26.99 28.40
C VAL A 374 5.94 -27.76 29.71
N ALA A 375 5.25 -27.41 30.79
CA ALA A 375 5.36 -28.13 32.07
C ALA A 375 4.94 -29.59 31.93
N ILE A 376 3.88 -29.89 31.18
CA ILE A 376 3.44 -31.27 30.90
C ILE A 376 4.49 -32.01 30.07
N ALA A 377 5.02 -31.38 29.01
CA ALA A 377 6.04 -31.98 28.14
C ALA A 377 7.30 -32.34 28.94
N TYR A 378 7.77 -31.43 29.80
CA TYR A 378 8.92 -31.69 30.69
C TYR A 378 8.69 -32.89 31.64
N LYS A 379 7.50 -32.94 32.25
CA LYS A 379 7.14 -34.07 33.12
C LYS A 379 7.03 -35.40 32.35
N THR A 380 6.53 -35.33 31.12
CA THR A 380 6.47 -36.51 30.23
C THR A 380 7.87 -37.04 29.91
N ASP A 381 8.78 -36.15 29.58
CA ASP A 381 10.18 -36.51 29.30
C ASP A 381 10.84 -37.18 30.53
N GLN A 382 10.76 -36.58 31.72
CA GLN A 382 11.25 -37.15 32.94
C GLN A 382 10.66 -38.55 33.23
N THR A 383 9.39 -38.74 32.94
CA THR A 383 8.72 -40.02 33.14
C THR A 383 9.21 -41.08 32.16
N ALA A 384 9.44 -40.67 30.90
CA ALA A 384 9.98 -41.55 29.85
C ALA A 384 11.44 -41.99 30.18
N GLN A 385 12.26 -41.05 30.67
CA GLN A 385 13.64 -41.36 31.10
C GLN A 385 13.63 -42.39 32.23
N ARG A 386 12.87 -42.17 33.30
CA ARG A 386 12.73 -43.14 34.41
C ARG A 386 12.27 -44.52 33.96
N ARG A 387 11.37 -44.60 32.97
CA ARG A 387 10.95 -45.89 32.40
C ARG A 387 12.04 -46.59 31.64
N ASN A 388 12.98 -45.90 31.05
CA ASN A 388 14.12 -46.48 30.36
C ASN A 388 15.22 -46.96 31.34
N ASP A 389 15.31 -46.36 32.54
CA ASP A 389 16.28 -46.70 33.56
C ASP A 389 15.87 -47.93 34.41
N VAL A 390 14.62 -48.40 34.30
CA VAL A 390 14.06 -49.58 34.92
C VAL A 390 14.02 -50.76 33.95
#